data_896e38886ab7bfdb89884ac386449df1
#
_entry.id   896e38886ab7bfdb89884ac386449df1
#
_cell.length_a   1.000
_cell.length_b   1.000
_cell.length_c   1.000
_cell.angle_alpha   90.00
_cell.angle_beta   90.00
_cell.angle_gamma   90.00
#
_symmetry.space_group_name_H-M   'P 1'
#
loop_
_entity.id
_entity.type
_entity.pdbx_description
1 polymer ?
#
loop_
_entity_poly.entity_id
_entity_poly.type
_entity_poly.pdbx_seq_one_letter_code
_entity_poly.pdbx_strand_id
1 'polypeptide(L)'
;MRNIALVLLLMLAASTAHAVIETYEFSSSALEARYKALSQELRCPKCQNQNIADSNADISRDLRAIVHEQLEAGASDEEIIVFLVDRYGEFVRYRPGIDSNTIWLWSMPVLLFLMGLAVMLLQMRKGREATNTVADERADMLRKKHQEQTLND
;
A
#
# COMPACT_ATOMS: atom_id res chain seq x y z
N MET A 1 44.10 28.29 20.92
CA MET A 1 44.51 26.88 21.09
C MET A 1 43.62 26.16 22.13
N ARG A 2 43.33 26.73 23.30
CA ARG A 2 42.46 26.10 24.34
C ARG A 2 41.06 25.76 23.87
N ASN A 3 40.42 26.60 23.05
CA ASN A 3 39.06 26.36 22.54
C ASN A 3 39.01 25.29 21.45
N ILE A 4 40.09 25.13 20.66
CA ILE A 4 40.20 24.10 19.62
C ILE A 4 40.36 22.71 20.28
N ALA A 5 41.13 22.64 21.35
CA ALA A 5 41.31 21.40 22.12
C ALA A 5 40.01 20.95 22.80
N LEU A 6 39.19 21.91 23.30
CA LEU A 6 37.88 21.64 23.88
C LEU A 6 36.87 21.10 22.84
N VAL A 7 36.85 21.66 21.63
CA VAL A 7 35.99 21.18 20.53
C VAL A 7 36.41 19.81 20.04
N LEU A 8 37.70 19.53 19.95
CA LEU A 8 38.24 18.22 19.61
C LEU A 8 37.89 17.17 20.67
N LEU A 9 37.98 17.53 21.95
CA LEU A 9 37.63 16.64 23.06
C LEU A 9 36.13 16.30 23.08
N LEU A 10 35.26 17.30 22.78
CA LEU A 10 33.81 17.10 22.66
C LEU A 10 33.44 16.23 21.43
N MET A 11 34.14 16.37 20.32
CA MET A 11 33.94 15.52 19.14
C MET A 11 34.37 14.07 19.39
N LEU A 12 35.45 13.85 20.16
CA LEU A 12 35.90 12.51 20.54
C LEU A 12 34.94 11.82 21.52
N ALA A 13 34.30 12.57 22.41
CA ALA A 13 33.31 12.05 23.35
C ALA A 13 31.98 11.64 22.71
N ALA A 14 31.66 12.18 21.54
CA ALA A 14 30.42 11.87 20.80
C ALA A 14 30.45 10.52 20.08
N SER A 15 31.59 9.83 20.03
CA SER A 15 31.80 8.60 19.22
C SER A 15 31.40 7.30 19.92
N THR A 16 30.83 7.30 21.12
CA THR A 16 30.49 6.07 21.87
C THR A 16 29.01 5.70 21.88
N ALA A 17 28.28 6.03 20.81
CA ALA A 17 26.93 5.51 20.64
C ALA A 17 27.01 4.04 20.21
N HIS A 18 27.06 3.12 21.18
CA HIS A 18 26.91 1.70 20.94
C HIS A 18 25.43 1.39 20.65
N ALA A 19 25.10 1.13 19.38
CA ALA A 19 23.85 0.46 19.06
C ALA A 19 23.97 -0.99 19.51
N VAL A 20 23.14 -1.40 20.47
CA VAL A 20 22.99 -2.81 20.86
C VAL A 20 22.23 -3.48 19.70
N ILE A 21 22.97 -4.15 18.82
CA ILE A 21 22.37 -5.00 17.78
C ILE A 21 22.10 -6.35 18.46
N GLU A 22 20.83 -6.68 18.65
CA GLU A 22 20.43 -8.03 19.05
C GLU A 22 20.77 -8.98 17.91
N THR A 23 21.68 -9.92 18.16
CA THR A 23 22.04 -10.94 17.19
C THR A 23 21.39 -12.24 17.59
N TYR A 24 20.47 -12.73 16.77
CA TYR A 24 19.87 -14.06 16.93
C TYR A 24 20.67 -15.07 16.12
N GLU A 25 20.93 -16.23 16.73
CA GLU A 25 21.51 -17.37 16.02
C GLU A 25 20.38 -18.22 15.43
N PHE A 26 20.49 -18.57 14.17
CA PHE A 26 19.50 -19.37 13.45
C PHE A 26 20.06 -20.72 13.08
N SER A 27 19.24 -21.76 13.18
CA SER A 27 19.63 -23.12 12.73
C SER A 27 19.84 -23.22 11.22
N SER A 28 19.34 -22.27 10.42
CA SER A 28 19.59 -22.21 8.99
C SER A 28 19.53 -20.77 8.45
N SER A 29 20.26 -20.53 7.36
CA SER A 29 20.21 -19.25 6.65
C SER A 29 18.83 -18.95 6.04
N ALA A 30 18.02 -19.98 5.77
CA ALA A 30 16.64 -19.82 5.32
C ALA A 30 15.75 -19.22 6.41
N LEU A 31 15.89 -19.66 7.66
CA LEU A 31 15.16 -19.09 8.81
C LEU A 31 15.59 -17.66 9.08
N GLU A 32 16.87 -17.35 8.96
CA GLU A 32 17.37 -15.97 9.09
C GLU A 32 16.74 -15.05 8.04
N ALA A 33 16.63 -15.51 6.77
CA ALA A 33 16.00 -14.75 5.71
C ALA A 33 14.51 -14.50 5.97
N ARG A 34 13.78 -15.53 6.45
CA ARG A 34 12.37 -15.41 6.86
C ARG A 34 12.21 -14.44 8.03
N TYR A 35 13.04 -14.54 9.03
CA TYR A 35 13.04 -13.62 10.18
C TYR A 35 13.23 -12.17 9.76
N LYS A 36 14.18 -11.89 8.87
CA LYS A 36 14.42 -10.54 8.33
C LYS A 36 13.19 -10.02 7.58
N ALA A 37 12.57 -10.85 6.75
CA ALA A 37 11.36 -10.49 6.01
C ALA A 37 10.19 -10.19 6.95
N LEU A 38 9.89 -11.08 7.89
CA LEU A 38 8.82 -10.89 8.87
C LEU A 38 9.05 -9.67 9.76
N SER A 39 10.29 -9.45 10.21
CA SER A 39 10.61 -8.30 11.06
C SER A 39 10.43 -6.97 10.34
N GLN A 40 10.56 -6.93 9.03
CA GLN A 40 10.27 -5.74 8.20
C GLN A 40 8.78 -5.60 7.89
N GLU A 41 8.05 -6.71 7.79
CA GLU A 41 6.62 -6.72 7.52
C GLU A 41 5.77 -6.42 8.76
N LEU A 42 6.26 -6.74 9.95
CA LEU A 42 5.54 -6.52 11.20
C LEU A 42 5.78 -5.12 11.74
N ARG A 43 4.70 -4.47 12.19
CA ARG A 43 4.71 -3.12 12.73
C ARG A 43 4.84 -3.14 14.25
N CYS A 44 5.62 -2.21 14.79
CA CYS A 44 5.69 -1.96 16.22
C CYS A 44 4.39 -1.30 16.71
N PRO A 45 3.65 -1.92 17.66
CA PRO A 45 2.34 -1.39 18.10
C PRO A 45 2.41 -0.07 18.87
N LYS A 46 3.55 0.26 19.47
CA LYS A 46 3.76 1.48 20.29
C LYS A 46 4.61 2.55 19.59
N CYS A 47 5.05 2.29 18.35
CA CYS A 47 5.95 3.18 17.64
C CYS A 47 5.20 4.01 16.59
N GLN A 48 5.81 5.13 16.15
CA GLN A 48 5.25 5.96 15.10
C GLN A 48 5.56 5.34 13.71
N ASN A 49 4.78 4.34 13.33
CA ASN A 49 4.83 3.72 12.00
C ASN A 49 6.16 3.03 11.64
N GLN A 50 6.91 2.56 12.63
CA GLN A 50 8.13 1.77 12.40
C GLN A 50 7.82 0.27 12.38
N ASN A 51 8.60 -0.50 11.61
CA ASN A 51 8.60 -1.95 11.71
C ASN A 51 9.35 -2.41 12.97
N ILE A 52 9.22 -3.69 13.33
CA ILE A 52 9.90 -4.22 14.51
C ILE A 52 11.41 -4.37 14.33
N ALA A 53 11.92 -4.44 13.07
CA ALA A 53 13.35 -4.52 12.79
C ALA A 53 14.06 -3.20 13.12
N ASP A 54 13.43 -2.06 12.78
CA ASP A 54 14.04 -0.72 12.91
C ASP A 54 13.73 -0.05 14.25
N SER A 55 12.87 -0.65 15.08
CA SER A 55 12.45 -0.09 16.36
C SER A 55 13.26 -0.62 17.52
N ASN A 56 13.80 0.30 18.35
CA ASN A 56 14.51 -0.02 19.60
C ASN A 56 13.57 -0.07 20.83
N ALA A 57 12.26 0.02 20.64
CA ALA A 57 11.30 -0.08 21.73
C ALA A 57 11.31 -1.49 22.36
N ASP A 58 11.07 -1.59 23.66
CA ASP A 58 11.05 -2.87 24.39
C ASP A 58 10.06 -3.85 23.75
N ILE A 59 8.86 -3.37 23.38
CA ILE A 59 7.85 -4.19 22.71
C ILE A 59 8.33 -4.76 21.36
N SER A 60 9.15 -4.01 20.62
CA SER A 60 9.72 -4.51 19.36
C SER A 60 10.76 -5.59 19.58
N ARG A 61 11.52 -5.50 20.67
CA ARG A 61 12.45 -6.57 21.09
C ARG A 61 11.71 -7.84 21.46
N ASP A 62 10.65 -7.72 22.26
CA ASP A 62 9.80 -8.84 22.62
C ASP A 62 9.17 -9.51 21.39
N LEU A 63 8.68 -8.72 20.43
CA LEU A 63 8.11 -9.24 19.18
C LEU A 63 9.16 -9.96 18.35
N ARG A 64 10.37 -9.42 18.24
CA ARG A 64 11.47 -10.08 17.52
C ARG A 64 11.87 -11.40 18.18
N ALA A 65 11.91 -11.45 19.50
CA ALA A 65 12.18 -12.69 20.23
C ALA A 65 11.11 -13.76 19.97
N ILE A 66 9.82 -13.37 19.99
CA ILE A 66 8.70 -14.27 19.68
C ILE A 66 8.79 -14.79 18.23
N VAL A 67 9.07 -13.92 17.26
CA VAL A 67 9.23 -14.32 15.85
C VAL A 67 10.38 -15.33 15.70
N HIS A 68 11.53 -15.06 16.32
CA HIS A 68 12.67 -15.97 16.31
C HIS A 68 12.31 -17.34 16.91
N GLU A 69 11.71 -17.36 18.10
CA GLU A 69 11.32 -18.60 18.80
C GLU A 69 10.35 -19.44 17.97
N GLN A 70 9.34 -18.82 17.37
CA GLN A 70 8.37 -19.54 16.56
C GLN A 70 8.94 -20.06 15.25
N LEU A 71 9.85 -19.31 14.63
CA LEU A 71 10.57 -19.76 13.43
C LEU A 71 11.44 -20.99 13.72
N GLU A 72 12.16 -20.97 14.84
CA GLU A 72 12.98 -22.12 15.28
C GLU A 72 12.12 -23.32 15.69
N ALA A 73 10.89 -23.08 16.19
CA ALA A 73 9.90 -24.12 16.46
C ALA A 73 9.26 -24.69 15.16
N GLY A 74 9.57 -24.12 14.00
CA GLY A 74 9.09 -24.59 12.69
C GLY A 74 7.75 -24.03 12.26
N ALA A 75 7.25 -22.96 12.92
CA ALA A 75 6.00 -22.31 12.52
C ALA A 75 6.11 -21.67 11.12
N SER A 76 5.01 -21.65 10.41
CA SER A 76 4.88 -20.92 9.15
C SER A 76 4.75 -19.41 9.40
N ASP A 77 5.06 -18.60 8.38
CA ASP A 77 4.97 -17.14 8.46
C ASP A 77 3.53 -16.70 8.79
N GLU A 78 2.54 -17.36 8.21
CA GLU A 78 1.12 -17.10 8.43
C GLU A 78 0.71 -17.37 9.89
N GLU A 79 1.15 -18.50 10.47
CA GLU A 79 0.87 -18.84 11.87
C GLU A 79 1.47 -17.82 12.82
N ILE A 80 2.68 -17.35 12.54
CA ILE A 80 3.35 -16.30 13.33
C ILE A 80 2.55 -14.99 13.26
N ILE A 81 2.14 -14.59 12.07
CA ILE A 81 1.36 -13.36 11.87
C ILE A 81 0.02 -13.46 12.60
N VAL A 82 -0.72 -14.58 12.44
CA VAL A 82 -2.00 -14.79 13.12
C VAL A 82 -1.83 -14.74 14.65
N PHE A 83 -0.82 -15.42 15.19
CA PHE A 83 -0.52 -15.38 16.62
C PHE A 83 -0.27 -13.95 17.13
N LEU A 84 0.48 -13.15 16.38
CA LEU A 84 0.78 -11.78 16.76
C LEU A 84 -0.44 -10.86 16.62
N VAL A 85 -1.27 -11.05 15.60
CA VAL A 85 -2.53 -10.32 15.41
C VAL A 85 -3.50 -10.62 16.54
N ASP A 86 -3.67 -11.86 16.94
CA ASP A 86 -4.56 -12.25 18.05
C ASP A 86 -4.15 -11.60 19.38
N ARG A 87 -2.85 -11.42 19.59
CA ARG A 87 -2.32 -10.90 20.85
C ARG A 87 -2.18 -9.37 20.89
N TYR A 88 -1.82 -8.76 19.77
CA TYR A 88 -1.48 -7.33 19.66
C TYR A 88 -2.43 -6.54 18.76
N GLY A 89 -3.38 -7.22 18.09
CA GLY A 89 -4.36 -6.64 17.18
C GLY A 89 -3.86 -6.47 15.75
N GLU A 90 -4.77 -6.18 14.84
CA GLU A 90 -4.51 -6.01 13.40
C GLU A 90 -3.45 -4.93 13.08
N PHE A 91 -3.20 -4.01 13.99
CA PHE A 91 -2.21 -2.96 13.79
C PHE A 91 -0.77 -3.48 13.64
N VAL A 92 -0.49 -4.71 14.08
CA VAL A 92 0.80 -5.39 13.91
C VAL A 92 1.13 -5.67 12.45
N ARG A 93 0.12 -5.77 11.58
CA ARG A 93 0.31 -5.97 10.13
C ARG A 93 0.49 -4.63 9.42
N TYR A 94 1.52 -4.52 8.58
CA TYR A 94 1.67 -3.37 7.68
C TYR A 94 0.64 -3.40 6.55
N ARG A 95 0.34 -4.59 6.04
CA ARG A 95 -0.62 -4.80 4.95
C ARG A 95 -1.88 -5.43 5.52
N PRO A 96 -3.03 -4.76 5.41
CA PRO A 96 -4.29 -5.37 5.81
C PRO A 96 -4.52 -6.67 5.06
N GLY A 97 -4.89 -7.73 5.77
CA GLY A 97 -5.30 -8.97 5.15
C GLY A 97 -6.53 -8.80 4.27
N ILE A 98 -6.78 -9.76 3.39
CA ILE A 98 -8.04 -9.82 2.61
C ILE A 98 -9.05 -10.60 3.45
N ASP A 99 -9.60 -9.92 4.47
CA ASP A 99 -10.62 -10.48 5.35
C ASP A 99 -12.00 -9.88 5.04
N SER A 100 -13.06 -10.45 5.60
CA SER A 100 -14.42 -9.96 5.42
C SER A 100 -14.60 -8.47 5.79
N ASN A 101 -13.79 -7.97 6.73
CA ASN A 101 -13.82 -6.57 7.16
C ASN A 101 -13.04 -5.65 6.23
N THR A 102 -12.05 -6.17 5.50
CA THR A 102 -11.18 -5.37 4.63
C THR A 102 -11.49 -5.55 3.14
N ILE A 103 -12.40 -6.46 2.78
CA ILE A 103 -12.80 -6.73 1.38
C ILE A 103 -13.28 -5.44 0.68
N TRP A 104 -13.96 -4.55 1.41
CA TRP A 104 -14.44 -3.28 0.90
C TRP A 104 -13.31 -2.34 0.48
N LEU A 105 -12.17 -2.39 1.18
CA LEU A 105 -10.99 -1.60 0.86
C LEU A 105 -10.42 -1.98 -0.51
N TRP A 106 -10.44 -3.29 -0.83
CA TRP A 106 -9.92 -3.82 -2.09
C TRP A 106 -10.91 -3.74 -3.22
N SER A 107 -12.22 -3.82 -2.94
CA SER A 107 -13.27 -3.76 -3.96
C SER A 107 -13.62 -2.33 -4.40
N MET A 108 -13.46 -1.32 -3.54
CA MET A 108 -13.78 0.08 -3.84
C MET A 108 -13.12 0.64 -5.10
N PRO A 109 -11.80 0.47 -5.33
CA PRO A 109 -11.16 0.98 -6.55
C PRO A 109 -11.76 0.35 -7.81
N VAL A 110 -12.05 -0.95 -7.76
CA VAL A 110 -12.63 -1.70 -8.88
C VAL A 110 -14.05 -1.21 -9.18
N LEU A 111 -14.87 -1.02 -8.15
CA LEU A 111 -16.23 -0.49 -8.29
C LEU A 111 -16.24 0.93 -8.85
N LEU A 112 -15.37 1.79 -8.36
CA LEU A 112 -15.24 3.17 -8.89
C LEU A 112 -14.79 3.16 -10.35
N PHE A 113 -13.87 2.31 -10.71
CA PHE A 113 -13.41 2.18 -12.09
C PHE A 113 -14.54 1.69 -13.02
N LEU A 114 -15.28 0.66 -12.61
CA LEU A 114 -16.42 0.14 -13.37
C LEU A 114 -17.54 1.17 -13.51
N MET A 115 -17.82 1.92 -12.44
CA MET A 115 -18.80 3.00 -12.47
C MET A 115 -18.38 4.12 -13.42
N GLY A 116 -17.13 4.56 -13.37
CA GLY A 116 -16.58 5.55 -14.28
C GLY A 116 -16.64 5.10 -15.74
N LEU A 117 -16.29 3.85 -16.00
CA LEU A 117 -16.37 3.26 -17.34
C LEU A 117 -17.82 3.20 -17.84
N ALA A 118 -18.76 2.80 -16.99
CA ALA A 118 -20.18 2.76 -17.32
C ALA A 118 -20.72 4.17 -17.68
N VAL A 119 -20.40 5.18 -16.86
CA VAL A 119 -20.78 6.58 -17.14
C VAL A 119 -20.18 7.05 -18.47
N MET A 120 -18.91 6.76 -18.72
CA MET A 120 -18.25 7.11 -19.97
C MET A 120 -18.94 6.47 -21.19
N LEU A 121 -19.24 5.17 -21.11
CA LEU A 121 -19.95 4.45 -22.18
C LEU A 121 -21.36 5.00 -22.42
N LEU A 122 -22.09 5.34 -21.37
CA LEU A 122 -23.43 5.93 -21.46
C LEU A 122 -23.39 7.33 -22.11
N GLN A 123 -22.39 8.15 -21.76
CA GLN A 123 -22.19 9.45 -22.39
C GLN A 123 -21.81 9.35 -23.88
N MET A 124 -20.93 8.40 -24.22
CA MET A 124 -20.58 8.16 -25.63
C MET A 124 -21.79 7.70 -26.45
N ARG A 125 -22.67 6.88 -25.89
CA ARG A 125 -23.94 6.47 -26.55
C ARG A 125 -24.86 7.65 -26.77
N LYS A 126 -25.09 8.50 -25.75
CA LYS A 126 -25.89 9.72 -25.87
C LYS A 126 -25.33 10.72 -26.90
N GLY A 127 -24.02 10.90 -26.92
CA GLY A 127 -23.35 11.77 -27.90
C GLY A 127 -23.54 11.29 -29.32
N ARG A 128 -23.52 9.97 -29.56
CA ARG A 128 -23.79 9.38 -30.91
C ARG A 128 -25.24 9.58 -31.35
N GLU A 129 -26.20 9.42 -30.46
CA GLU A 129 -27.61 9.65 -30.76
C GLU A 129 -27.88 11.13 -31.12
N ALA A 130 -27.30 12.06 -30.36
CA ALA A 130 -27.42 13.50 -30.67
C ALA A 130 -26.77 13.89 -31.98
N THR A 131 -25.63 13.29 -32.32
CA THR A 131 -24.96 13.56 -33.62
C THR A 131 -25.74 13.00 -34.81
N ASN A 132 -26.38 11.85 -34.65
CA ASN A 132 -27.19 11.23 -35.70
C ASN A 132 -28.50 12.05 -35.97
N THR A 133 -29.17 12.53 -34.91
CA THR A 133 -30.36 13.40 -35.06
C THR A 133 -30.04 14.70 -35.77
N VAL A 134 -28.93 15.36 -35.44
CA VAL A 134 -28.49 16.59 -36.15
C VAL A 134 -28.09 16.31 -37.59
N ALA A 135 -27.50 15.15 -37.87
CA ALA A 135 -27.15 14.76 -39.28
C ALA A 135 -28.40 14.48 -40.10
N ASP A 136 -29.42 13.80 -39.53
CA ASP A 136 -30.68 13.53 -40.23
C ASP A 136 -31.47 14.81 -40.50
N GLU A 137 -31.55 15.74 -39.55
CA GLU A 137 -32.20 17.04 -39.72
C GLU A 137 -31.53 17.89 -40.83
N ARG A 138 -30.21 17.86 -40.90
CA ARG A 138 -29.43 18.51 -41.95
C ARG A 138 -29.69 17.89 -43.34
N ALA A 139 -29.75 16.57 -43.39
CA ALA A 139 -30.03 15.85 -44.64
C ALA A 139 -31.44 16.19 -45.18
N ASP A 140 -32.44 16.28 -44.30
CA ASP A 140 -33.81 16.63 -44.65
C ASP A 140 -33.93 18.10 -45.12
N MET A 141 -33.23 19.02 -44.49
CA MET A 141 -33.18 20.42 -44.94
C MET A 141 -32.54 20.57 -46.33
N LEU A 142 -31.48 19.80 -46.60
CA LEU A 142 -30.85 19.82 -47.92
C LEU A 142 -31.73 19.20 -49.01
N ARG A 143 -32.48 18.15 -48.70
CA ARG A 143 -33.46 17.54 -49.61
C ARG A 143 -34.58 18.52 -49.99
N LYS A 144 -35.13 19.21 -48.97
CA LYS A 144 -36.17 20.24 -49.23
C LYS A 144 -35.67 21.38 -50.11
N LYS A 145 -34.47 21.90 -49.84
CA LYS A 145 -33.87 22.94 -50.72
C LYS A 145 -33.67 22.47 -52.15
N HIS A 146 -33.28 21.24 -52.36
CA HIS A 146 -33.09 20.67 -53.69
C HIS A 146 -34.44 20.52 -54.45
N GLN A 147 -35.50 20.13 -53.71
CA GLN A 147 -36.85 20.04 -54.27
C GLN A 147 -37.43 21.42 -54.69
N GLU A 148 -37.22 22.45 -53.88
CA GLU A 148 -37.64 23.83 -54.21
C GLU A 148 -36.89 24.39 -55.43
N GLN A 149 -35.62 24.07 -55.58
CA GLN A 149 -34.83 24.49 -56.77
C GLN A 149 -35.30 23.82 -58.04
N THR A 150 -35.67 22.53 -57.99
CA THR A 150 -36.16 21.79 -59.16
C THR A 150 -37.59 22.15 -59.57
N LEU A 151 -38.34 22.83 -58.70
CA LEU A 151 -39.71 23.30 -59.02
C LEU A 151 -39.74 24.72 -59.61
N ASN A 152 -38.64 25.49 -59.49
CA ASN A 152 -38.51 26.86 -59.94
C ASN A 152 -37.74 26.99 -61.32
N ASP A 153 -37.17 25.91 -61.86
CA ASP A 153 -36.58 25.79 -63.20
C ASP A 153 -37.58 25.15 -64.20
#